data_2eec295518ccaf26951d7fa7398aaea0
#
_entry.id   2eec295518ccaf26951d7fa7398aaea0
#
_cell.length_a   1.000
_cell.length_b   1.000
_cell.length_c   1.000
_cell.angle_alpha   90.00
_cell.angle_beta   90.00
_cell.angle_gamma   90.00
#
_symmetry.space_group_name_H-M   'P 1'
#
loop_
_entity.id
_entity.type
_entity.pdbx_description
1 polymer ?
#
loop_
_entity_poly.entity_id
_entity_poly.type
_entity_poly.pdbx_seq_one_letter_code
_entity_poly.pdbx_strand_id
1 'polypeptide(L)'
;MKSILYLKFIFIYIIFGFLSLFTTATLTENLVRTPIFNRVSNSMYREATMVATSYLPGYFSGKLQESDTQMILSGIETQLDAAVWFVSRDGNMIASAHSGEYPSAPDTIKDFDPAESGSDRSQTGDYHGYFDNDVITVTVPVTYGYFPKGYLMIHQYTTVVDTLTDILMRGVYITFIVIFLLSFIILLAFHFLVYRPLHKITEAATQYASGNLEYEIPVTTEDEMGYLSASLNYMSSQLRDVEDYQKKFVANVSHDFRSPLTSIKGYVEAMTDGTIPPELHE
;
A
#
# COMPACT_ATOMS: atom_id res chain seq x y z
N MET A 1 9.58 22.50 -23.56
CA MET A 1 8.90 22.63 -22.23
C MET A 1 9.26 21.44 -21.36
N LYS A 2 9.76 21.63 -20.12
CA LYS A 2 10.01 20.51 -19.21
C LYS A 2 8.66 19.85 -18.89
N SER A 3 8.59 18.54 -18.94
CA SER A 3 7.39 17.73 -18.72
C SER A 3 6.93 17.75 -17.24
N ILE A 4 6.48 18.91 -16.78
CA ILE A 4 6.04 19.14 -15.39
C ILE A 4 4.91 18.16 -15.01
N LEU A 5 4.02 17.85 -15.96
CA LEU A 5 2.91 16.92 -15.73
C LEU A 5 3.43 15.52 -15.39
N TYR A 6 4.35 14.98 -16.20
CA TYR A 6 4.92 13.64 -15.98
C TYR A 6 5.69 13.57 -14.65
N LEU A 7 6.44 14.62 -14.31
CA LEU A 7 7.15 14.71 -13.02
C LEU A 7 6.19 14.70 -11.83
N LYS A 8 5.03 15.37 -11.94
CA LYS A 8 3.98 15.34 -10.91
C LYS A 8 3.41 13.94 -10.72
N PHE A 9 3.17 13.18 -11.81
CA PHE A 9 2.68 11.80 -11.71
C PHE A 9 3.71 10.87 -11.04
N ILE A 10 5.00 10.98 -11.39
CA ILE A 10 6.06 10.22 -10.72
C ILE A 10 6.10 10.55 -9.22
N PHE A 11 6.02 11.82 -8.87
CA PHE A 11 6.05 12.26 -7.47
C PHE A 11 4.86 11.71 -6.68
N ILE A 12 3.65 11.78 -7.24
CA ILE A 12 2.44 11.21 -6.63
C ILE A 12 2.58 9.68 -6.47
N TYR A 13 3.13 8.99 -7.46
CA TYR A 13 3.37 7.55 -7.41
C TYR A 13 4.34 7.16 -6.28
N ILE A 14 5.43 7.91 -6.12
CA ILE A 14 6.39 7.68 -5.04
C ILE A 14 5.74 7.92 -3.67
N ILE A 15 4.98 9.02 -3.52
CA ILE A 15 4.25 9.31 -2.27
C ILE A 15 3.26 8.20 -1.96
N PHE A 16 2.51 7.72 -2.94
CA PHE A 16 1.56 6.62 -2.77
C PHE A 16 2.26 5.34 -2.30
N GLY A 17 3.40 4.98 -2.91
CA GLY A 17 4.21 3.84 -2.49
C GLY A 17 4.71 3.96 -1.05
N PHE A 18 5.22 5.13 -0.69
CA PHE A 18 5.68 5.39 0.67
C PHE A 18 4.54 5.35 1.71
N LEU A 19 3.40 5.97 1.39
CA LEU A 19 2.22 5.96 2.26
C LEU A 19 1.66 4.55 2.45
N SER A 20 1.62 3.76 1.37
CA SER A 20 1.17 2.37 1.42
C SER A 20 2.09 1.50 2.27
N LEU A 21 3.43 1.65 2.14
CA LEU A 21 4.40 0.96 2.98
C LEU A 21 4.25 1.34 4.45
N PHE A 22 4.12 2.64 4.74
CA PHE A 22 3.92 3.15 6.09
C PHE A 22 2.63 2.58 6.72
N THR A 23 1.53 2.59 5.96
CA THR A 23 0.25 2.02 6.42
C THR A 23 0.38 0.52 6.72
N THR A 24 1.05 -0.24 5.85
CA THR A 24 1.30 -1.67 6.06
C THR A 24 2.11 -1.90 7.33
N ALA A 25 3.17 -1.12 7.55
CA ALA A 25 4.02 -1.25 8.74
C ALA A 25 3.29 -0.92 10.04
N THR A 26 2.44 0.12 10.04
CA THR A 26 1.69 0.55 11.24
C THR A 26 0.52 -0.36 11.61
N LEU A 27 -0.08 -1.04 10.61
CA LEU A 27 -1.20 -1.97 10.86
C LEU A 27 -0.75 -3.35 11.35
N THR A 28 0.57 -3.65 11.32
CA THR A 28 1.12 -4.96 11.69
C THR A 28 0.75 -5.36 13.12
N GLU A 29 0.87 -4.46 14.08
CA GLU A 29 0.61 -4.72 15.49
C GLU A 29 -0.83 -5.23 15.72
N ASN A 30 -1.80 -4.50 15.20
CA ASN A 30 -3.21 -4.80 15.45
C ASN A 30 -3.77 -5.92 14.57
N LEU A 31 -3.30 -6.03 13.32
CA LEU A 31 -3.88 -6.97 12.35
C LEU A 31 -3.14 -8.31 12.29
N VAL A 32 -1.90 -8.37 12.74
CA VAL A 32 -1.07 -9.58 12.65
C VAL A 32 -0.64 -10.07 14.03
N ARG A 33 0.11 -9.28 14.80
CA ARG A 33 0.70 -9.68 16.07
C ARG A 33 -0.35 -10.03 17.12
N THR A 34 -1.35 -9.18 17.32
CA THR A 34 -2.40 -9.40 18.33
C THR A 34 -3.22 -10.67 18.09
N PRO A 35 -3.72 -10.97 16.86
CA PRO A 35 -4.38 -12.24 16.57
C PRO A 35 -3.49 -13.47 16.78
N ILE A 36 -2.18 -13.39 16.44
CA ILE A 36 -1.24 -14.48 16.66
C ILE A 36 -1.08 -14.72 18.16
N PHE A 37 -0.82 -13.65 18.94
CA PHE A 37 -0.74 -13.73 20.40
C PHE A 37 -1.98 -14.39 21.00
N ASN A 38 -3.17 -13.93 20.65
CA ASN A 38 -4.42 -14.49 21.12
C ASN A 38 -4.58 -15.96 20.73
N ARG A 39 -4.12 -16.36 19.54
CA ARG A 39 -4.17 -17.76 19.11
C ARG A 39 -3.24 -18.65 19.91
N VAL A 40 -2.01 -18.21 20.14
CA VAL A 40 -1.02 -18.92 20.95
C VAL A 40 -1.52 -19.07 22.37
N SER A 41 -1.90 -17.97 23.03
CA SER A 41 -2.42 -17.95 24.39
C SER A 41 -3.66 -18.84 24.56
N ASN A 42 -4.64 -18.75 23.65
CA ASN A 42 -5.83 -19.62 23.69
C ASN A 42 -5.49 -21.11 23.44
N SER A 43 -4.47 -21.42 22.65
CA SER A 43 -4.01 -22.79 22.46
C SER A 43 -3.42 -23.36 23.76
N MET A 44 -2.53 -22.58 24.41
CA MET A 44 -1.95 -22.93 25.71
C MET A 44 -3.04 -23.13 26.78
N TYR A 45 -3.99 -22.19 26.87
CA TYR A 45 -5.09 -22.27 27.84
C TYR A 45 -5.97 -23.50 27.63
N ARG A 46 -6.27 -23.86 26.39
CA ARG A 46 -7.08 -25.03 26.06
C ARG A 46 -6.36 -26.33 26.43
N GLU A 47 -5.06 -26.41 26.11
CA GLU A 47 -4.25 -27.57 26.47
C GLU A 47 -4.08 -27.71 27.99
N ALA A 48 -3.75 -26.59 28.66
CA ALA A 48 -3.67 -26.56 30.12
C ALA A 48 -4.99 -26.99 30.78
N THR A 49 -6.14 -26.48 30.26
CA THR A 49 -7.47 -26.84 30.78
C THR A 49 -7.78 -28.32 30.59
N MET A 50 -7.48 -28.87 29.41
CA MET A 50 -7.70 -30.28 29.11
C MET A 50 -6.92 -31.17 30.10
N VAL A 51 -5.64 -30.87 30.30
CA VAL A 51 -4.78 -31.66 31.19
C VAL A 51 -5.15 -31.47 32.67
N ALA A 52 -5.41 -30.23 33.09
CA ALA A 52 -5.81 -29.92 34.46
C ALA A 52 -7.15 -30.52 34.87
N THR A 53 -8.08 -30.74 33.91
CA THR A 53 -9.40 -31.34 34.21
C THR A 53 -9.46 -32.82 34.01
N SER A 54 -8.73 -33.38 33.04
CA SER A 54 -8.87 -34.79 32.63
C SER A 54 -7.83 -35.72 33.28
N TYR A 55 -6.61 -35.23 33.52
CA TYR A 55 -5.50 -36.08 33.94
C TYR A 55 -5.00 -35.76 35.37
N LEU A 56 -4.64 -34.50 35.65
CA LEU A 56 -4.00 -34.13 36.91
C LEU A 56 -4.83 -34.33 38.19
N PRO A 57 -6.18 -34.36 38.19
CA PRO A 57 -6.96 -34.77 39.36
C PRO A 57 -6.62 -36.17 39.83
N GLY A 58 -6.13 -37.04 38.93
CA GLY A 58 -5.64 -38.39 39.23
C GLY A 58 -4.48 -38.41 40.22
N TYR A 59 -3.61 -37.39 40.18
CA TYR A 59 -2.51 -37.25 41.15
C TYR A 59 -3.04 -37.12 42.60
N PHE A 60 -4.00 -36.24 42.84
CA PHE A 60 -4.57 -36.04 44.20
C PHE A 60 -5.46 -37.18 44.65
N SER A 61 -5.95 -38.04 43.75
CA SER A 61 -6.69 -39.23 44.10
C SER A 61 -5.80 -40.46 44.29
N GLY A 62 -4.50 -40.39 44.11
CA GLY A 62 -3.55 -41.48 44.17
C GLY A 62 -3.62 -42.47 43.00
N LYS A 63 -4.33 -42.10 41.93
CA LYS A 63 -4.44 -42.91 40.68
C LYS A 63 -3.28 -42.66 39.71
N LEU A 64 -2.64 -41.52 39.82
CA LEU A 64 -1.54 -41.12 38.97
C LEU A 64 -0.26 -41.07 39.82
N GLN A 65 0.80 -41.70 39.33
CA GLN A 65 2.12 -41.66 39.98
C GLN A 65 2.89 -40.42 39.53
N GLU A 66 3.96 -40.09 40.23
CA GLU A 66 4.82 -38.95 39.88
C GLU A 66 5.44 -39.10 38.49
N SER A 67 5.87 -40.35 38.12
CA SER A 67 6.38 -40.66 36.78
C SER A 67 5.36 -40.42 35.66
N ASP A 68 4.08 -40.75 35.92
CA ASP A 68 3.02 -40.52 34.94
C ASP A 68 2.73 -39.03 34.77
N THR A 69 2.74 -38.30 35.92
CA THR A 69 2.61 -36.83 35.90
C THR A 69 3.73 -36.19 35.08
N GLN A 70 4.98 -36.59 35.31
CA GLN A 70 6.13 -36.11 34.56
C GLN A 70 5.99 -36.40 33.07
N MET A 71 5.52 -37.59 32.67
CA MET A 71 5.30 -37.96 31.27
C MET A 71 4.23 -37.06 30.62
N ILE A 72 3.14 -36.74 31.32
CA ILE A 72 2.08 -35.86 30.83
C ILE A 72 2.62 -34.45 30.60
N LEU A 73 3.39 -33.87 31.57
CA LEU A 73 3.96 -32.55 31.44
C LEU A 73 4.98 -32.46 30.29
N SER A 74 5.83 -33.52 30.14
CA SER A 74 6.79 -33.61 29.04
C SER A 74 6.10 -33.68 27.66
N GLY A 75 4.91 -34.27 27.61
CA GLY A 75 4.07 -34.26 26.40
C GLY A 75 3.64 -32.87 26.00
N ILE A 76 3.20 -32.04 26.97
CA ILE A 76 2.81 -30.66 26.72
C ILE A 76 4.05 -29.80 26.33
N GLU A 77 5.14 -29.98 27.09
CA GLU A 77 6.42 -29.31 26.85
C GLU A 77 6.87 -29.50 25.39
N THR A 78 6.92 -30.76 24.94
CA THR A 78 7.34 -31.11 23.57
C THR A 78 6.36 -30.61 22.53
N GLN A 79 5.04 -30.63 22.79
CA GLN A 79 4.02 -30.21 21.85
C GLN A 79 3.99 -28.68 21.65
N LEU A 80 4.15 -27.93 22.76
CA LEU A 80 4.02 -26.48 22.76
C LEU A 80 5.38 -25.74 22.72
N ASP A 81 6.49 -26.48 22.88
CA ASP A 81 7.81 -25.91 23.11
C ASP A 81 7.76 -24.86 24.24
N ALA A 82 7.39 -25.31 25.44
CA ALA A 82 7.03 -24.48 26.56
C ALA A 82 7.54 -25.07 27.87
N ALA A 83 7.83 -24.23 28.86
CA ALA A 83 8.03 -24.72 30.24
C ALA A 83 6.67 -24.99 30.90
N VAL A 84 6.52 -26.13 31.53
CA VAL A 84 5.26 -26.59 32.16
C VAL A 84 5.51 -26.85 33.63
N TRP A 85 4.78 -26.14 34.50
CA TRP A 85 4.90 -26.25 35.94
C TRP A 85 3.58 -26.71 36.54
N PHE A 86 3.63 -27.75 37.36
CA PHE A 86 2.52 -28.19 38.19
C PHE A 86 2.86 -27.89 39.64
N VAL A 87 2.09 -27.00 40.25
CA VAL A 87 2.35 -26.50 41.60
C VAL A 87 1.21 -26.78 42.55
N SER A 88 1.51 -26.92 43.83
CA SER A 88 0.52 -26.99 44.89
C SER A 88 -0.22 -25.65 45.06
N ARG A 89 -1.26 -25.64 45.90
CA ARG A 89 -2.00 -24.43 46.23
C ARG A 89 -1.09 -23.30 46.83
N ASP A 90 -0.03 -23.70 47.51
CA ASP A 90 0.89 -22.82 48.21
C ASP A 90 2.12 -22.43 47.33
N GLY A 91 2.12 -22.77 46.05
CA GLY A 91 3.18 -22.45 45.10
C GLY A 91 4.39 -23.40 45.15
N ASN A 92 4.33 -24.51 45.92
CA ASN A 92 5.41 -25.53 45.92
C ASN A 92 5.34 -26.35 44.65
N MET A 93 6.50 -26.58 44.01
CA MET A 93 6.59 -27.39 42.81
C MET A 93 6.26 -28.85 43.09
N ILE A 94 5.33 -29.43 42.33
CA ILE A 94 4.97 -30.86 42.40
C ILE A 94 5.71 -31.58 41.25
N ALA A 95 5.65 -31.05 40.05
CA ALA A 95 6.35 -31.59 38.90
C ALA A 95 6.59 -30.48 37.87
N SER A 96 7.63 -30.58 37.07
CA SER A 96 7.90 -29.65 35.99
C SER A 96 8.52 -30.32 34.77
N ALA A 97 8.27 -29.77 33.60
CA ALA A 97 8.93 -30.18 32.37
C ALA A 97 9.38 -28.91 31.62
N HIS A 98 10.57 -28.94 31.08
CA HIS A 98 11.11 -27.82 30.27
C HIS A 98 12.14 -28.34 29.26
N SER A 99 12.20 -27.76 28.08
CA SER A 99 13.31 -27.95 27.15
C SER A 99 14.55 -27.17 27.60
N GLY A 100 15.69 -27.46 27.04
CA GLY A 100 16.95 -26.79 27.41
C GLY A 100 17.01 -25.28 27.21
N GLU A 101 16.03 -24.70 26.55
CA GLU A 101 15.93 -23.23 26.34
C GLU A 101 15.30 -22.51 27.53
N TYR A 102 14.59 -23.25 28.41
CA TYR A 102 13.91 -22.67 29.56
C TYR A 102 14.71 -22.96 30.86
N PRO A 103 14.69 -22.04 31.82
CA PRO A 103 15.32 -22.23 33.11
C PRO A 103 14.66 -23.38 33.87
N SER A 104 15.41 -24.01 34.74
CA SER A 104 14.87 -25.02 35.68
C SER A 104 13.82 -24.40 36.58
N ALA A 105 12.73 -25.14 36.84
CA ALA A 105 11.68 -24.69 37.73
C ALA A 105 12.21 -24.48 39.14
N PRO A 106 11.75 -23.47 39.87
CA PRO A 106 12.09 -23.28 41.29
C PRO A 106 11.38 -24.30 42.17
N ASP A 107 11.95 -24.63 43.32
CA ASP A 107 11.27 -25.52 44.29
C ASP A 107 9.95 -24.93 44.82
N THR A 108 9.91 -23.60 44.94
CA THR A 108 8.72 -22.86 45.39
C THR A 108 8.66 -21.51 44.66
N ILE A 109 7.48 -21.12 44.18
CA ILE A 109 7.25 -19.81 43.58
C ILE A 109 7.04 -18.80 44.69
N LYS A 110 7.87 -17.74 44.72
CA LYS A 110 7.75 -16.67 45.67
C LYS A 110 6.51 -15.84 45.36
N ASP A 111 5.77 -15.48 46.42
CA ASP A 111 4.58 -14.62 46.32
C ASP A 111 3.53 -15.15 45.34
N PHE A 112 3.39 -16.50 45.30
CA PHE A 112 2.46 -17.15 44.37
C PHE A 112 1.01 -16.73 44.67
N ASP A 113 0.40 -15.99 43.72
CA ASP A 113 -1.02 -15.66 43.74
C ASP A 113 -1.68 -16.23 42.47
N PRO A 114 -2.52 -17.26 42.61
CA PRO A 114 -3.22 -17.82 41.46
C PRO A 114 -4.23 -16.87 40.81
N ALA A 115 -4.59 -15.76 41.47
CA ALA A 115 -5.46 -14.75 40.96
C ALA A 115 -4.71 -13.61 40.21
N GLU A 116 -3.38 -13.65 40.16
CA GLU A 116 -2.56 -12.64 39.51
C GLU A 116 -2.89 -12.47 38.01
N SER A 117 -3.25 -13.55 37.33
CA SER A 117 -3.74 -13.47 35.93
C SER A 117 -5.07 -12.71 35.80
N GLY A 118 -5.73 -12.37 36.90
CA GLY A 118 -7.00 -11.61 36.93
C GLY A 118 -8.11 -12.30 36.12
N SER A 119 -8.85 -11.48 35.35
CA SER A 119 -9.88 -11.97 34.42
C SER A 119 -9.28 -12.50 33.09
N ASP A 120 -8.02 -12.20 32.85
CA ASP A 120 -7.34 -12.56 31.62
C ASP A 120 -6.83 -14.00 31.68
N ARG A 121 -6.96 -14.74 30.58
CA ARG A 121 -6.53 -16.12 30.48
C ARG A 121 -5.03 -16.31 30.44
N SER A 122 -4.29 -15.26 30.25
CA SER A 122 -2.83 -15.22 30.19
C SER A 122 -2.27 -13.90 30.65
N GLN A 123 -1.07 -13.94 31.20
CA GLN A 123 -0.25 -12.75 31.50
C GLN A 123 1.05 -12.80 30.69
N THR A 124 1.69 -11.64 30.49
CA THR A 124 2.96 -11.52 29.78
C THR A 124 3.96 -10.78 30.65
N GLY A 125 5.19 -11.26 30.69
CA GLY A 125 6.30 -10.69 31.44
C GLY A 125 7.34 -11.75 31.76
N ASP A 126 8.31 -11.42 32.61
CA ASP A 126 9.38 -12.30 33.07
C ASP A 126 8.97 -13.33 34.13
N TYR A 127 7.69 -13.35 34.47
CA TYR A 127 7.08 -14.15 35.52
C TYR A 127 7.91 -14.19 36.82
N HIS A 128 7.85 -13.11 37.57
CA HIS A 128 8.59 -12.90 38.85
C HIS A 128 10.13 -12.99 38.71
N GLY A 129 10.66 -12.70 37.51
CA GLY A 129 12.10 -12.76 37.26
C GLY A 129 12.66 -14.19 37.12
N TYR A 130 11.79 -15.21 36.91
CA TYR A 130 12.25 -16.58 36.66
C TYR A 130 12.72 -16.82 35.23
N PHE A 131 12.32 -15.97 34.28
CA PHE A 131 12.70 -16.10 32.88
C PHE A 131 13.53 -14.89 32.43
N ASP A 132 14.56 -15.11 31.62
CA ASP A 132 15.43 -14.07 31.08
C ASP A 132 14.74 -13.20 30.02
N ASN A 133 13.68 -13.71 29.40
CA ASN A 133 12.86 -13.03 28.40
C ASN A 133 11.39 -13.12 28.77
N ASP A 134 10.58 -12.23 28.21
CA ASP A 134 9.15 -12.24 28.41
C ASP A 134 8.52 -13.56 27.96
N VAL A 135 7.68 -14.12 28.80
CA VAL A 135 6.87 -15.31 28.56
C VAL A 135 5.39 -14.99 28.56
N ILE A 136 4.63 -15.73 27.78
CA ILE A 136 3.18 -15.83 27.93
C ILE A 136 2.93 -16.92 28.96
N THR A 137 2.35 -16.56 30.10
CA THR A 137 2.01 -17.50 31.18
C THR A 137 0.51 -17.73 31.19
N VAL A 138 0.12 -18.98 31.19
CA VAL A 138 -1.25 -19.42 31.37
C VAL A 138 -1.33 -20.25 32.64
N THR A 139 -2.26 -19.92 33.54
CA THR A 139 -2.47 -20.60 34.82
C THR A 139 -3.89 -21.18 34.87
N VAL A 140 -4.00 -22.50 35.14
CA VAL A 140 -5.28 -23.20 35.21
C VAL A 140 -5.36 -24.00 36.51
N PRO A 141 -6.46 -23.89 37.29
CA PRO A 141 -6.63 -24.66 38.50
C PRO A 141 -6.83 -26.15 38.25
N VAL A 142 -6.14 -27.00 39.00
CA VAL A 142 -6.36 -28.44 39.07
C VAL A 142 -7.27 -28.72 40.25
N THR A 143 -8.52 -29.08 39.98
CA THR A 143 -9.56 -29.25 40.98
C THR A 143 -9.74 -30.74 41.31
N TYR A 144 -9.72 -31.07 42.59
CA TYR A 144 -10.10 -32.36 43.07
C TYR A 144 -11.12 -32.22 44.24
N GLY A 145 -12.30 -32.80 44.06
CA GLY A 145 -13.45 -32.50 44.89
C GLY A 145 -14.06 -31.13 44.51
N TYR A 146 -14.29 -30.26 45.50
CA TYR A 146 -14.93 -28.99 45.29
C TYR A 146 -13.97 -27.80 45.32
N PHE A 147 -12.66 -28.06 45.52
CA PHE A 147 -11.65 -26.99 45.68
C PHE A 147 -10.44 -27.25 44.80
N PRO A 148 -9.76 -26.17 44.31
CA PRO A 148 -8.49 -26.29 43.63
C PRO A 148 -7.44 -26.83 44.63
N LYS A 149 -6.71 -27.83 44.22
CA LYS A 149 -5.63 -28.49 44.99
C LYS A 149 -4.24 -28.08 44.50
N GLY A 150 -4.16 -27.63 43.28
CA GLY A 150 -2.94 -27.12 42.65
C GLY A 150 -3.27 -26.37 41.39
N TYR A 151 -2.24 -25.95 40.68
CA TYR A 151 -2.34 -25.17 39.45
C TYR A 151 -1.37 -25.74 38.40
N LEU A 152 -1.85 -25.84 37.18
CA LEU A 152 -1.02 -26.12 36.02
C LEU A 152 -0.69 -24.78 35.34
N MET A 153 0.59 -24.53 35.12
CA MET A 153 1.11 -23.35 34.50
C MET A 153 1.88 -23.74 33.24
N ILE A 154 1.67 -23.00 32.17
CA ILE A 154 2.43 -23.13 30.92
C ILE A 154 3.05 -21.80 30.60
N HIS A 155 4.36 -21.79 30.41
CA HIS A 155 5.15 -20.59 30.09
C HIS A 155 5.77 -20.78 28.70
N GLN A 156 5.46 -19.90 27.77
CA GLN A 156 6.03 -19.93 26.42
C GLN A 156 6.65 -18.57 26.10
N TYR A 157 7.88 -18.54 25.58
CA TYR A 157 8.51 -17.29 25.20
C TYR A 157 7.70 -16.51 24.15
N THR A 158 7.59 -15.19 24.35
CA THR A 158 6.93 -14.29 23.37
C THR A 158 7.60 -14.29 22.00
N THR A 159 8.88 -14.71 21.94
CA THR A 159 9.65 -14.86 20.69
C THR A 159 8.97 -15.78 19.68
N VAL A 160 8.15 -16.73 20.12
CA VAL A 160 7.31 -17.58 19.23
C VAL A 160 6.31 -16.73 18.46
N VAL A 161 5.65 -15.79 19.15
CA VAL A 161 4.71 -14.85 18.53
C VAL A 161 5.44 -13.92 17.54
N ASP A 162 6.61 -13.43 17.93
CA ASP A 162 7.42 -12.54 17.10
C ASP A 162 7.92 -13.28 15.85
N THR A 163 8.41 -14.51 16.00
CA THR A 163 8.84 -15.35 14.87
C THR A 163 7.71 -15.63 13.87
N LEU A 164 6.52 -16.00 14.38
CA LEU A 164 5.35 -16.24 13.54
C LEU A 164 4.90 -14.95 12.83
N THR A 165 4.94 -13.83 13.54
CA THR A 165 4.64 -12.50 12.99
C THR A 165 5.63 -12.16 11.86
N ASP A 166 6.92 -12.33 12.07
CA ASP A 166 7.97 -12.04 11.09
C ASP A 166 7.84 -12.90 9.82
N ILE A 167 7.51 -14.19 9.98
CA ILE A 167 7.28 -15.08 8.82
C ILE A 167 6.12 -14.58 7.98
N LEU A 168 5.00 -14.20 8.59
CA LEU A 168 3.83 -13.68 7.89
C LEU A 168 4.13 -12.32 7.25
N MET A 169 4.79 -11.43 7.98
CA MET A 169 5.14 -10.10 7.50
C MET A 169 6.13 -10.13 6.34
N ARG A 170 7.07 -11.07 6.33
CA ARG A 170 7.96 -11.28 5.17
C ARG A 170 7.15 -11.58 3.90
N GLY A 171 6.12 -12.43 4.00
CA GLY A 171 5.20 -12.69 2.88
C GLY A 171 4.46 -11.42 2.43
N VAL A 172 3.96 -10.63 3.37
CA VAL A 172 3.27 -9.35 3.09
C VAL A 172 4.21 -8.36 2.37
N TYR A 173 5.45 -8.18 2.87
CA TYR A 173 6.41 -7.27 2.24
C TYR A 173 6.84 -7.72 0.84
N ILE A 174 7.05 -9.03 0.62
CA ILE A 174 7.36 -9.55 -0.72
C ILE A 174 6.18 -9.28 -1.66
N THR A 175 4.96 -9.55 -1.23
CA THR A 175 3.74 -9.30 -2.01
C THR A 175 3.60 -7.81 -2.34
N PHE A 176 3.86 -6.93 -1.36
CA PHE A 176 3.85 -5.49 -1.55
C PHE A 176 4.87 -5.06 -2.61
N ILE A 177 6.12 -5.55 -2.54
CA ILE A 177 7.16 -5.22 -3.52
C ILE A 177 6.75 -5.67 -4.92
N VAL A 178 6.19 -6.88 -5.06
CA VAL A 178 5.72 -7.39 -6.36
C VAL A 178 4.62 -6.51 -6.93
N ILE A 179 3.60 -6.17 -6.13
CA ILE A 179 2.49 -5.30 -6.56
C ILE A 179 3.01 -3.90 -6.92
N PHE A 180 3.94 -3.34 -6.13
CA PHE A 180 4.53 -2.03 -6.40
C PHE A 180 5.33 -2.03 -7.72
N LEU A 181 6.10 -3.08 -8.00
CA LEU A 181 6.80 -3.24 -9.27
C LEU A 181 5.83 -3.42 -10.45
N LEU A 182 4.77 -4.21 -10.27
CA LEU A 182 3.74 -4.37 -11.30
C LEU A 182 3.00 -3.05 -11.57
N SER A 183 2.76 -2.23 -10.56
CA SER A 183 2.12 -0.92 -10.73
C SER A 183 2.99 0.06 -11.51
N PHE A 184 4.31 -0.13 -11.57
CA PHE A 184 5.19 0.63 -12.44
C PHE A 184 4.87 0.43 -13.94
N ILE A 185 4.35 -0.74 -14.32
CA ILE A 185 3.87 -1.00 -15.70
C ILE A 185 2.73 -0.03 -16.05
N ILE A 186 1.85 0.27 -15.10
CA ILE A 186 0.75 1.24 -15.30
C ILE A 186 1.32 2.64 -15.55
N LEU A 187 2.37 3.04 -14.85
CA LEU A 187 3.05 4.32 -15.08
C LEU A 187 3.66 4.39 -16.48
N LEU A 188 4.28 3.29 -16.95
CA LEU A 188 4.81 3.19 -18.31
C LEU A 188 3.69 3.24 -19.36
N ALA A 189 2.60 2.51 -19.15
CA ALA A 189 1.44 2.53 -20.02
C ALA A 189 0.84 3.94 -20.12
N PHE A 190 0.69 4.65 -18.99
CA PHE A 190 0.25 6.05 -18.98
C PHE A 190 1.17 6.96 -19.79
N HIS A 191 2.49 6.76 -19.69
CA HIS A 191 3.45 7.54 -20.48
C HIS A 191 3.22 7.37 -22.00
N PHE A 192 3.04 6.14 -22.47
CA PHE A 192 2.91 5.85 -23.91
C PHE A 192 1.51 6.13 -24.46
N LEU A 193 0.47 5.79 -23.69
CA LEU A 193 -0.92 5.89 -24.12
C LEU A 193 -1.51 7.30 -23.94
N VAL A 194 -1.07 8.06 -22.94
CA VAL A 194 -1.67 9.36 -22.61
C VAL A 194 -0.69 10.50 -22.77
N TYR A 195 0.44 10.44 -22.07
CA TYR A 195 1.34 11.59 -22.00
C TYR A 195 1.96 11.94 -23.34
N ARG A 196 2.47 10.94 -24.07
CA ARG A 196 3.15 11.15 -25.35
C ARG A 196 2.21 11.69 -26.46
N PRO A 197 1.00 11.15 -26.68
CA PRO A 197 0.02 11.74 -27.58
C PRO A 197 -0.39 13.15 -27.19
N LEU A 198 -0.71 13.39 -25.91
CA LEU A 198 -1.11 14.70 -25.42
C LEU A 198 -0.01 15.77 -25.65
N HIS A 199 1.25 15.39 -25.50
CA HIS A 199 2.38 16.29 -25.77
C HIS A 199 2.44 16.69 -27.25
N LYS A 200 2.23 15.74 -28.18
CA LYS A 200 2.18 16.03 -29.63
C LYS A 200 1.02 16.96 -29.98
N ILE A 201 -0.15 16.74 -29.39
CA ILE A 201 -1.33 17.58 -29.57
C ILE A 201 -1.05 19.02 -29.08
N THR A 202 -0.42 19.16 -27.93
CA THR A 202 -0.05 20.47 -27.37
C THR A 202 0.99 21.18 -28.24
N GLU A 203 1.95 20.44 -28.79
CA GLU A 203 2.94 20.96 -29.73
C GLU A 203 2.28 21.48 -31.00
N ALA A 204 1.38 20.69 -31.60
CA ALA A 204 0.62 21.11 -32.78
C ALA A 204 -0.22 22.35 -32.55
N ALA A 205 -0.94 22.41 -31.42
CA ALA A 205 -1.69 23.60 -31.04
C ALA A 205 -0.79 24.85 -30.94
N THR A 206 0.44 24.69 -30.47
CA THR A 206 1.43 25.78 -30.42
C THR A 206 1.90 26.18 -31.84
N GLN A 207 2.08 25.20 -32.73
CA GLN A 207 2.42 25.46 -34.15
C GLN A 207 1.29 26.23 -34.83
N TYR A 208 0.03 25.81 -34.64
CA TYR A 208 -1.13 26.51 -35.22
C TYR A 208 -1.25 27.93 -34.70
N ALA A 209 -1.03 28.15 -33.41
CA ALA A 209 -1.03 29.51 -32.83
C ALA A 209 0.10 30.42 -33.36
N SER A 210 1.21 29.82 -33.82
CA SER A 210 2.32 30.56 -34.45
C SER A 210 2.15 30.78 -35.97
N GLY A 211 1.02 30.32 -36.52
CA GLY A 211 0.72 30.47 -37.96
C GLY A 211 1.19 29.28 -38.84
N ASN A 212 1.82 28.26 -38.24
CA ASN A 212 2.20 27.04 -38.97
C ASN A 212 1.02 26.08 -39.06
N LEU A 213 0.08 26.37 -39.97
CA LEU A 213 -1.13 25.59 -40.21
C LEU A 213 -0.89 24.29 -41.05
N GLU A 214 0.33 24.10 -41.55
CA GLU A 214 0.71 22.90 -42.31
C GLU A 214 1.18 21.74 -41.42
N TYR A 215 1.43 22.01 -40.12
CA TYR A 215 1.81 20.96 -39.20
C TYR A 215 0.67 19.97 -39.02
N GLU A 216 0.92 18.66 -39.24
CA GLU A 216 -0.07 17.61 -39.07
C GLU A 216 0.25 16.74 -37.85
N ILE A 217 -0.76 16.48 -37.02
CA ILE A 217 -0.66 15.55 -35.90
C ILE A 217 -0.87 14.14 -36.46
N PRO A 218 0.09 13.19 -36.26
CA PRO A 218 -0.13 11.83 -36.71
C PRO A 218 -1.25 11.16 -35.89
N VAL A 219 -2.33 10.78 -36.57
CA VAL A 219 -3.43 10.00 -35.97
C VAL A 219 -2.98 8.54 -35.92
N THR A 220 -2.54 8.11 -34.72
CA THR A 220 -1.95 6.77 -34.52
C THR A 220 -2.83 5.82 -33.71
N THR A 221 -3.94 6.30 -33.17
CA THR A 221 -4.87 5.55 -32.32
C THR A 221 -6.31 5.80 -32.74
N GLU A 222 -7.20 4.85 -32.47
CA GLU A 222 -8.65 4.94 -32.71
C GLU A 222 -9.43 5.32 -31.45
N ASP A 223 -8.75 5.87 -30.44
CA ASP A 223 -9.29 6.31 -29.16
C ASP A 223 -9.58 7.83 -29.15
N GLU A 224 -9.89 8.39 -27.96
CA GLU A 224 -10.16 9.81 -27.75
C GLU A 224 -8.97 10.69 -28.16
N MET A 225 -7.73 10.20 -28.07
CA MET A 225 -6.53 10.93 -28.50
C MET A 225 -6.44 10.99 -30.01
N GLY A 226 -6.77 9.90 -30.70
CA GLY A 226 -6.88 9.87 -32.14
C GLY A 226 -7.97 10.80 -32.68
N TYR A 227 -9.15 10.77 -32.04
CA TYR A 227 -10.25 11.68 -32.40
C TYR A 227 -9.89 13.15 -32.20
N LEU A 228 -9.24 13.49 -31.07
CA LEU A 228 -8.78 14.85 -30.79
C LEU A 228 -7.73 15.30 -31.81
N SER A 229 -6.80 14.43 -32.18
CA SER A 229 -5.79 14.71 -33.21
C SER A 229 -6.43 15.00 -34.57
N ALA A 230 -7.38 14.18 -34.99
CA ALA A 230 -8.11 14.37 -36.24
C ALA A 230 -8.93 15.68 -36.25
N SER A 231 -9.59 16.00 -35.12
CA SER A 231 -10.38 17.24 -34.98
C SER A 231 -9.51 18.49 -35.08
N LEU A 232 -8.32 18.46 -34.47
CA LEU A 232 -7.36 19.57 -34.54
C LEU A 232 -6.77 19.73 -35.97
N ASN A 233 -6.46 18.62 -36.64
CA ASN A 233 -6.02 18.65 -38.04
C ASN A 233 -7.10 19.26 -38.95
N TYR A 234 -8.37 18.85 -38.74
CA TYR A 234 -9.49 19.43 -39.46
C TYR A 234 -9.65 20.94 -39.22
N MET A 235 -9.55 21.36 -37.96
CA MET A 235 -9.59 22.80 -37.62
C MET A 235 -8.46 23.57 -38.31
N SER A 236 -7.24 23.02 -38.29
CA SER A 236 -6.09 23.64 -38.98
C SER A 236 -6.34 23.81 -40.50
N SER A 237 -6.92 22.78 -41.15
CA SER A 237 -7.25 22.86 -42.59
C SER A 237 -8.28 23.96 -42.86
N GLN A 238 -9.31 24.13 -42.03
CA GLN A 238 -10.32 25.16 -42.16
C GLN A 238 -9.72 26.57 -41.98
N LEU A 239 -8.80 26.75 -41.03
CA LEU A 239 -8.10 28.01 -40.82
C LEU A 239 -7.22 28.37 -42.03
N ARG A 240 -6.54 27.41 -42.63
CA ARG A 240 -5.73 27.58 -43.83
C ARG A 240 -6.60 28.02 -45.03
N ASP A 241 -7.74 27.36 -45.22
CA ASP A 241 -8.67 27.73 -46.30
C ASP A 241 -9.18 29.18 -46.17
N VAL A 242 -9.48 29.62 -44.93
CA VAL A 242 -9.87 31.00 -44.64
C VAL A 242 -8.73 31.99 -44.94
N GLU A 243 -7.50 31.66 -44.54
CA GLU A 243 -6.33 32.48 -44.81
C GLU A 243 -6.07 32.62 -46.32
N ASP A 244 -6.16 31.52 -47.06
CA ASP A 244 -6.00 31.53 -48.51
C ASP A 244 -7.11 32.32 -49.22
N TYR A 245 -8.36 32.18 -48.75
CA TYR A 245 -9.47 33.01 -49.26
C TYR A 245 -9.22 34.51 -48.99
N GLN A 246 -8.77 34.85 -47.80
CA GLN A 246 -8.46 36.23 -47.45
C GLN A 246 -7.33 36.83 -48.32
N LYS A 247 -6.24 36.03 -48.57
CA LYS A 247 -5.14 36.45 -49.45
C LYS A 247 -5.63 36.72 -50.88
N LYS A 248 -6.44 35.78 -51.44
CA LYS A 248 -7.04 35.90 -52.78
C LYS A 248 -7.99 37.10 -52.84
N PHE A 249 -8.82 37.31 -51.81
CA PHE A 249 -9.72 38.44 -51.73
C PHE A 249 -8.95 39.79 -51.80
N VAL A 250 -7.92 39.94 -50.94
CA VAL A 250 -7.11 41.17 -50.94
C VAL A 250 -6.40 41.39 -52.28
N ALA A 251 -5.88 40.32 -52.90
CA ALA A 251 -5.24 40.42 -54.21
C ALA A 251 -6.22 40.86 -55.31
N ASN A 252 -7.42 40.26 -55.35
CA ASN A 252 -8.46 40.58 -56.31
C ASN A 252 -8.95 42.05 -56.15
N VAL A 253 -9.26 42.45 -54.91
CA VAL A 253 -9.67 43.81 -54.59
C VAL A 253 -8.58 44.83 -55.00
N SER A 254 -7.30 44.52 -54.72
CA SER A 254 -6.20 45.39 -55.11
C SER A 254 -6.06 45.52 -56.63
N HIS A 255 -6.29 44.41 -57.36
CA HIS A 255 -6.28 44.44 -58.84
C HIS A 255 -7.44 45.25 -59.35
N ASP A 256 -8.67 45.05 -58.86
CA ASP A 256 -9.88 45.73 -59.34
C ASP A 256 -9.87 47.27 -59.07
N PHE A 257 -9.20 47.69 -58.00
CA PHE A 257 -9.00 49.12 -57.72
C PHE A 257 -7.84 49.73 -58.55
N ARG A 258 -6.82 48.95 -58.93
CA ARG A 258 -5.66 49.48 -59.65
C ARG A 258 -6.05 50.01 -61.03
N SER A 259 -6.97 49.34 -61.74
CA SER A 259 -7.42 49.75 -63.09
C SER A 259 -8.10 51.12 -63.09
N PRO A 260 -9.17 51.37 -62.26
CA PRO A 260 -9.81 52.67 -62.25
C PRO A 260 -8.89 53.82 -61.72
N LEU A 261 -8.06 53.51 -60.70
CA LEU A 261 -7.12 54.45 -60.15
C LEU A 261 -6.04 54.88 -61.20
N THR A 262 -5.57 53.89 -61.99
CA THR A 262 -4.63 54.23 -63.11
C THR A 262 -5.29 55.08 -64.15
N SER A 263 -6.56 54.84 -64.50
CA SER A 263 -7.31 55.64 -65.40
C SER A 263 -7.53 57.07 -64.90
N ILE A 264 -7.98 57.16 -63.60
CA ILE A 264 -8.13 58.50 -62.97
C ILE A 264 -6.81 59.28 -62.96
N LYS A 265 -5.69 58.63 -62.57
CA LYS A 265 -4.37 59.19 -62.53
C LYS A 265 -3.98 59.70 -63.94
N GLY A 266 -4.18 58.91 -64.99
CA GLY A 266 -3.90 59.26 -66.33
C GLY A 266 -4.72 60.46 -66.82
N TYR A 267 -6.02 60.55 -66.46
CA TYR A 267 -6.84 61.71 -66.76
C TYR A 267 -6.36 62.99 -66.03
N VAL A 268 -6.07 62.86 -64.74
CA VAL A 268 -5.54 64.01 -63.97
C VAL A 268 -4.19 64.46 -64.49
N GLU A 269 -3.29 63.55 -64.87
CA GLU A 269 -2.00 63.89 -65.51
C GLU A 269 -2.23 64.57 -66.82
N ALA A 270 -3.12 64.10 -67.69
CA ALA A 270 -3.45 64.74 -68.97
C ALA A 270 -4.13 66.07 -68.81
N MET A 271 -4.85 66.31 -67.72
CA MET A 271 -5.39 67.69 -67.42
C MET A 271 -4.31 68.64 -66.93
N THR A 272 -3.30 68.15 -66.18
CA THR A 272 -2.24 69.00 -65.60
C THR A 272 -1.13 69.33 -66.57
N ASP A 273 -0.81 68.43 -67.51
CA ASP A 273 0.22 68.67 -68.54
C ASP A 273 -0.30 69.35 -69.81
N GLY A 274 -1.61 69.67 -69.83
CA GLY A 274 -2.22 70.41 -70.91
C GLY A 274 -2.61 69.58 -72.12
N THR A 275 -2.54 68.22 -72.04
CA THR A 275 -2.95 67.32 -73.12
C THR A 275 -4.47 67.35 -73.31
N ILE A 276 -5.24 67.64 -72.31
CA ILE A 276 -6.68 67.90 -72.34
C ILE A 276 -6.91 69.37 -72.14
N PRO A 277 -7.54 70.10 -73.12
CA PRO A 277 -7.83 71.55 -73.00
C PRO A 277 -8.74 71.83 -71.80
N PRO A 278 -8.58 73.04 -71.15
CA PRO A 278 -9.37 73.43 -69.97
C PRO A 278 -10.88 73.39 -70.18
N GLU A 279 -11.35 73.57 -71.42
CA GLU A 279 -12.80 73.51 -71.77
C GLU A 279 -13.41 72.14 -71.68
N LEU A 280 -12.59 71.05 -71.52
CA LEU A 280 -13.04 69.66 -71.44
C LEU A 280 -12.79 69.01 -70.05
N HIS A 281 -12.55 69.81 -68.97
CA HIS A 281 -12.28 69.37 -67.61
C HIS A 281 -13.57 69.06 -66.78
N GLU A 282 -14.77 69.11 -67.37
CA GLU A 282 -16.04 68.78 -66.72
C GLU A 282 -16.29 67.27 -66.63
#